data_62e3ca3413ffe90aff516a467a3fca50
#
_entry.id   62e3ca3413ffe90aff516a467a3fca50
#
_cell.length_a   1.000
_cell.length_b   1.000
_cell.length_c   1.000
_cell.angle_alpha   90.00
_cell.angle_beta   90.00
_cell.angle_gamma   90.00
#
_symmetry.space_group_name_H-M   'P 1'
#
loop_
_entity.id
_entity.type
_entity.pdbx_description
1 polymer ?
#
loop_
_entity_poly.entity_id
_entity_poly.type
_entity_poly.pdbx_seq_one_letter_code
_entity_poly.pdbx_strand_id
1 'polypeptide(L)'
;MSTFQELGIPADLIQGLEELGIITPTDVQLQAIPFLMENGGDLIAQAQTGTGKTAAFGLPLLTKINSKSKEIQGLVIAPTRELAKQIGKQLFRYTKYSAKVFVEVVSGGDKIDRQIAALQRPTQIVVATPGRLVELVKQKALSLDAVKYLVLDEADEMLSMGFKKELEQIIGFTRQRRATWLFSATFPDSIQQLIKVCMSATPRTLSIDRNHVVNRDIDHRFAVRARDEKTEFIAEYLDEHDDERGLIFCRTKAGAITLGKQLVKLGHQVDVLQGDLTQLERDKVMRSFKKERIRVLIATDVAARGIDVDGLAFVIHHQAPDQLEYYTHRSGRTARAGKKGVSITLIEPRERAKIQRIGNELGVSFSEVR
;
A
#
# COMPACT_ATOMS: atom_id res chain seq x y z
N MET A 1 3.75 22.24 17.50
CA MET A 1 3.66 20.99 16.70
C MET A 1 4.39 19.92 17.49
N SER A 2 3.77 18.78 17.72
CA SER A 2 4.42 17.68 18.46
C SER A 2 5.56 17.08 17.64
N THR A 3 6.64 16.72 18.31
CA THR A 3 7.85 16.11 17.70
C THR A 3 7.87 14.60 17.93
N PHE A 4 8.65 13.85 17.18
CA PHE A 4 8.83 12.42 17.40
C PHE A 4 9.41 12.11 18.79
N GLN A 5 10.19 13.02 19.36
CA GLN A 5 10.73 12.89 20.71
C GLN A 5 9.60 12.98 21.77
N GLU A 6 8.66 13.91 21.61
CA GLU A 6 7.47 14.00 22.50
C GLU A 6 6.55 12.80 22.39
N LEU A 7 6.58 12.08 21.22
CA LEU A 7 5.87 10.82 21.02
C LEU A 7 6.60 9.61 21.66
N GLY A 8 7.75 9.82 22.28
CA GLY A 8 8.53 8.78 22.97
C GLY A 8 9.45 7.96 22.05
N ILE A 9 9.71 8.43 20.82
CA ILE A 9 10.63 7.74 19.90
C ILE A 9 12.08 8.02 20.33
N PRO A 10 12.95 6.99 20.42
CA PRO A 10 14.36 7.14 20.75
C PRO A 10 15.13 8.03 19.77
N ALA A 11 16.11 8.78 20.29
CA ALA A 11 16.87 9.77 19.52
C ALA A 11 17.62 9.16 18.32
N ASP A 12 18.12 7.95 18.44
CA ASP A 12 18.81 7.20 17.39
C ASP A 12 17.87 6.85 16.20
N LEU A 13 16.61 6.52 16.49
CA LEU A 13 15.59 6.33 15.43
C LEU A 13 15.18 7.67 14.81
N ILE A 14 15.07 8.75 15.61
CA ILE A 14 14.77 10.10 15.10
C ILE A 14 15.85 10.56 14.13
N GLN A 15 17.12 10.34 14.45
CA GLN A 15 18.23 10.67 13.52
C GLN A 15 18.09 9.92 12.18
N GLY A 16 17.63 8.67 12.20
CA GLY A 16 17.31 7.90 10.99
C GLY A 16 16.16 8.48 10.16
N LEU A 17 15.15 9.06 10.83
CA LEU A 17 14.03 9.75 10.17
C LEU A 17 14.44 11.08 9.54
N GLU A 18 15.23 11.88 10.25
CA GLU A 18 15.73 13.18 9.79
C GLU A 18 16.52 13.05 8.49
N GLU A 19 17.39 12.03 8.38
CA GLU A 19 18.12 11.76 7.15
C GLU A 19 17.19 11.42 5.96
N LEU A 20 16.00 10.93 6.24
CA LEU A 20 14.97 10.65 5.24
C LEU A 20 14.05 11.84 4.96
N GLY A 21 14.31 13.00 5.60
CA GLY A 21 13.47 14.19 5.51
C GLY A 21 12.14 14.06 6.27
N ILE A 22 12.00 13.08 7.17
CA ILE A 22 10.80 12.85 7.98
C ILE A 22 11.00 13.56 9.31
N ILE A 23 10.61 14.85 9.36
CA ILE A 23 10.88 15.71 10.50
C ILE A 23 9.64 15.89 11.38
N THR A 24 8.48 16.05 10.75
CA THR A 24 7.22 16.31 11.44
C THR A 24 6.31 15.08 11.38
N PRO A 25 5.77 14.61 12.52
CA PRO A 25 4.80 13.51 12.53
C PRO A 25 3.52 13.86 11.78
N THR A 26 3.00 12.91 11.04
CA THR A 26 1.68 12.99 10.40
C THR A 26 0.56 12.68 11.40
N ASP A 27 -0.70 12.97 11.04
CA ASP A 27 -1.85 12.74 11.93
C ASP A 27 -1.97 11.29 12.39
N VAL A 28 -1.73 10.33 11.50
CA VAL A 28 -1.74 8.90 11.88
C VAL A 28 -0.62 8.57 12.87
N GLN A 29 0.55 9.19 12.70
CA GLN A 29 1.69 9.00 13.62
C GLN A 29 1.43 9.64 14.98
N LEU A 30 0.87 10.86 15.00
CA LEU A 30 0.50 11.57 16.23
C LEU A 30 -0.49 10.78 17.10
N GLN A 31 -1.43 10.08 16.47
CA GLN A 31 -2.45 9.32 17.20
C GLN A 31 -2.02 7.90 17.53
N ALA A 32 -1.32 7.20 16.62
CA ALA A 32 -0.97 5.80 16.80
C ALA A 32 0.28 5.61 17.66
N ILE A 33 1.34 6.39 17.45
CA ILE A 33 2.62 6.18 18.12
C ILE A 33 2.49 6.23 19.65
N PRO A 34 1.87 7.24 20.27
CA PRO A 34 1.76 7.26 21.74
C PRO A 34 1.10 6.01 22.30
N PHE A 35 -0.04 5.61 21.73
CA PHE A 35 -0.74 4.40 22.16
C PHE A 35 0.12 3.14 21.99
N LEU A 36 0.83 3.02 20.86
CA LEU A 36 1.67 1.86 20.59
C LEU A 36 2.95 1.86 21.42
N MET A 37 3.48 3.03 21.81
CA MET A 37 4.66 3.15 22.68
C MET A 37 4.37 2.79 24.14
N GLU A 38 3.19 3.10 24.63
CA GLU A 38 2.73 2.67 25.94
C GLU A 38 2.56 1.14 26.01
N ASN A 39 1.74 0.63 26.88
CA ASN A 39 1.40 -0.80 26.96
C ASN A 39 0.37 -1.23 25.91
N GLY A 40 0.34 -0.54 24.78
CA GLY A 40 -0.68 -0.64 23.75
C GLY A 40 -1.00 -2.08 23.37
N GLY A 41 -2.26 -2.46 23.56
CA GLY A 41 -2.84 -3.70 23.09
C GLY A 41 -3.15 -3.64 21.61
N ASP A 42 -4.29 -4.19 21.22
CA ASP A 42 -4.72 -4.21 19.82
C ASP A 42 -5.12 -2.81 19.33
N LEU A 43 -4.69 -2.49 18.11
CA LEU A 43 -4.98 -1.22 17.46
C LEU A 43 -5.66 -1.46 16.11
N ILE A 44 -6.74 -0.75 15.86
CA ILE A 44 -7.36 -0.59 14.53
C ILE A 44 -7.11 0.85 14.10
N ALA A 45 -6.41 1.04 12.99
CA ALA A 45 -6.14 2.35 12.42
C ALA A 45 -6.73 2.45 11.01
N GLN A 46 -7.74 3.30 10.86
CA GLN A 46 -8.26 3.68 9.55
C GLN A 46 -7.40 4.81 9.01
N ALA A 47 -6.61 4.50 7.98
CA ALA A 47 -5.74 5.49 7.35
C ALA A 47 -5.43 5.10 5.90
N GLN A 48 -5.41 6.08 5.02
CA GLN A 48 -5.13 5.89 3.59
C GLN A 48 -3.67 5.55 3.31
N THR A 49 -3.37 5.08 2.09
CA THR A 49 -1.99 4.94 1.61
C THR A 49 -1.31 6.31 1.51
N GLY A 50 -0.01 6.39 1.85
CA GLY A 50 0.75 7.64 1.81
C GLY A 50 0.63 8.54 3.03
N THR A 51 -0.17 8.20 4.03
CA THR A 51 -0.35 8.97 5.27
C THR A 51 0.78 8.77 6.30
N GLY A 52 1.77 7.93 6.00
CA GLY A 52 2.86 7.66 6.93
C GLY A 52 2.65 6.46 7.86
N LYS A 53 1.72 5.54 7.53
CA LYS A 53 1.42 4.32 8.31
C LYS A 53 2.65 3.51 8.68
N THR A 54 3.60 3.34 7.74
CA THR A 54 4.80 2.52 7.98
C THR A 54 5.63 3.04 9.16
N ALA A 55 5.80 4.35 9.30
CA ALA A 55 6.47 4.93 10.46
C ALA A 55 5.58 4.83 11.72
N ALA A 56 4.25 4.98 11.58
CA ALA A 56 3.33 4.89 12.69
C ALA A 56 3.38 3.54 13.43
N PHE A 57 3.52 2.42 12.71
CA PHE A 57 3.71 1.12 13.36
C PHE A 57 5.19 0.70 13.47
N GLY A 58 6.02 1.09 12.50
CA GLY A 58 7.40 0.64 12.41
C GLY A 58 8.27 1.18 13.53
N LEU A 59 8.14 2.46 13.91
CA LEU A 59 8.91 3.06 14.97
C LEU A 59 8.60 2.43 16.35
N PRO A 60 7.33 2.29 16.76
CA PRO A 60 7.00 1.55 17.99
C PRO A 60 7.46 0.09 17.95
N LEU A 61 7.30 -0.59 16.80
CA LEU A 61 7.75 -1.96 16.64
C LEU A 61 9.26 -2.08 16.90
N LEU A 62 10.08 -1.27 16.22
CA LEU A 62 11.54 -1.23 16.38
C LEU A 62 11.96 -0.93 17.81
N THR A 63 11.26 -0.02 18.51
CA THR A 63 11.54 0.33 19.90
C THR A 63 11.25 -0.82 20.85
N LYS A 64 10.24 -1.65 20.57
CA LYS A 64 9.81 -2.75 21.44
C LYS A 64 10.56 -4.07 21.19
N ILE A 65 11.34 -4.18 20.13
CA ILE A 65 12.10 -5.38 19.78
C ILE A 65 13.39 -5.47 20.59
N ASN A 66 13.66 -6.65 21.16
CA ASN A 66 14.96 -6.95 21.74
C ASN A 66 15.94 -7.36 20.63
N SER A 67 16.82 -6.45 20.25
CA SER A 67 17.82 -6.65 19.18
C SER A 67 18.84 -7.76 19.48
N LYS A 68 18.99 -8.17 20.75
CA LYS A 68 19.90 -9.26 21.17
C LYS A 68 19.26 -10.65 21.03
N SER A 69 17.96 -10.75 20.84
CA SER A 69 17.27 -12.02 20.63
C SER A 69 17.56 -12.55 19.21
N LYS A 70 17.59 -13.87 19.07
CA LYS A 70 17.68 -14.53 17.76
C LYS A 70 16.31 -14.86 17.15
N GLU A 71 15.23 -14.64 17.92
CA GLU A 71 13.89 -15.05 17.57
C GLU A 71 13.10 -13.93 16.88
N ILE A 72 12.13 -14.32 16.05
CA ILE A 72 11.20 -13.40 15.39
C ILE A 72 10.21 -12.89 16.42
N GLN A 73 10.25 -11.60 16.74
CA GLN A 73 9.39 -10.95 17.72
C GLN A 73 8.34 -10.04 17.09
N GLY A 74 8.63 -9.52 15.88
CA GLY A 74 7.73 -8.70 15.10
C GLY A 74 7.40 -9.35 13.76
N LEU A 75 6.12 -9.34 13.41
CA LEU A 75 5.64 -9.85 12.13
C LEU A 75 4.77 -8.80 11.46
N VAL A 76 5.14 -8.40 10.25
CA VAL A 76 4.37 -7.46 9.43
C VAL A 76 3.87 -8.21 8.19
N ILE A 77 2.56 -8.19 7.97
CA ILE A 77 1.93 -8.81 6.80
C ILE A 77 1.45 -7.70 5.86
N ALA A 78 1.81 -7.85 4.59
CA ALA A 78 1.44 -6.92 3.52
C ALA A 78 0.87 -7.68 2.31
N PRO A 79 -0.08 -7.09 1.55
CA PRO A 79 -0.76 -7.77 0.44
C PRO A 79 0.17 -8.14 -0.71
N THR A 80 1.19 -7.33 -0.97
CA THR A 80 2.05 -7.47 -2.13
C THR A 80 3.53 -7.51 -1.76
N ARG A 81 4.33 -8.07 -2.66
CA ARG A 81 5.77 -8.19 -2.54
C ARG A 81 6.46 -6.83 -2.54
N GLU A 82 5.95 -5.94 -3.37
CA GLU A 82 6.46 -4.58 -3.51
C GLU A 82 6.30 -3.82 -2.20
N LEU A 83 5.10 -3.89 -1.60
CA LEU A 83 4.85 -3.25 -0.31
C LEU A 83 5.68 -3.89 0.81
N ALA A 84 5.78 -5.22 0.84
CA ALA A 84 6.62 -5.91 1.82
C ALA A 84 8.10 -5.48 1.70
N LYS A 85 8.64 -5.39 0.48
CA LYS A 85 10.00 -4.90 0.22
C LYS A 85 10.15 -3.42 0.62
N GLN A 86 9.15 -2.59 0.36
CA GLN A 86 9.13 -1.18 0.76
C GLN A 86 9.17 -1.03 2.28
N ILE A 87 8.30 -1.75 3.00
CA ILE A 87 8.27 -1.75 4.47
C ILE A 87 9.61 -2.22 5.02
N GLY A 88 10.14 -3.36 4.56
CA GLY A 88 11.43 -3.88 5.02
C GLY A 88 12.58 -2.88 4.80
N LYS A 89 12.62 -2.21 3.65
CA LYS A 89 13.61 -1.18 3.35
C LYS A 89 13.46 0.05 4.26
N GLN A 90 12.23 0.46 4.58
CA GLN A 90 12.00 1.58 5.47
C GLN A 90 12.41 1.24 6.91
N LEU A 91 12.02 0.08 7.44
CA LEU A 91 12.44 -0.37 8.77
C LEU A 91 13.96 -0.42 8.88
N PHE A 92 14.66 -0.96 7.86
CA PHE A 92 16.11 -0.96 7.81
C PHE A 92 16.71 0.46 7.83
N ARG A 93 16.13 1.41 7.11
CA ARG A 93 16.61 2.80 7.09
C ARG A 93 16.41 3.50 8.43
N TYR A 94 15.29 3.27 9.11
CA TYR A 94 15.02 3.85 10.42
C TYR A 94 16.07 3.42 11.45
N THR A 95 16.62 2.20 11.34
CA THR A 95 17.62 1.67 12.30
C THR A 95 19.06 2.04 11.96
N LYS A 96 19.31 2.96 11.03
CA LYS A 96 20.69 3.28 10.59
C LYS A 96 21.62 3.70 11.72
N TYR A 97 21.11 4.41 12.71
CA TYR A 97 21.86 4.95 13.85
C TYR A 97 21.54 4.24 15.17
N SER A 98 20.64 3.26 15.16
CA SER A 98 20.23 2.52 16.34
C SER A 98 20.87 1.15 16.46
N ALA A 99 20.58 0.43 17.54
CA ALA A 99 20.95 -0.96 17.68
C ALA A 99 20.42 -1.78 16.49
N LYS A 100 21.29 -2.61 15.93
CA LYS A 100 21.00 -3.37 14.71
C LYS A 100 19.88 -4.36 14.94
N VAL A 101 18.74 -4.13 14.29
CA VAL A 101 17.61 -5.05 14.20
C VAL A 101 17.60 -5.66 12.81
N PHE A 102 17.61 -6.99 12.74
CA PHE A 102 17.56 -7.68 11.45
C PHE A 102 16.12 -7.87 11.00
N VAL A 103 15.85 -7.38 9.81
CA VAL A 103 14.55 -7.44 9.15
C VAL A 103 14.69 -8.28 7.88
N GLU A 104 13.98 -9.39 7.80
CA GLU A 104 13.92 -10.20 6.58
C GLU A 104 12.58 -10.05 5.87
N VAL A 105 12.63 -10.00 4.54
CA VAL A 105 11.43 -9.89 3.70
C VAL A 105 11.19 -11.22 2.99
N VAL A 106 10.04 -11.84 3.23
CA VAL A 106 9.66 -13.10 2.60
C VAL A 106 8.39 -12.93 1.76
N SER A 107 8.51 -13.19 0.47
CA SER A 107 7.41 -12.98 -0.48
C SER A 107 7.46 -13.98 -1.63
N GLY A 108 6.30 -14.27 -2.22
CA GLY A 108 6.22 -15.14 -3.39
C GLY A 108 7.06 -14.62 -4.57
N GLY A 109 7.47 -15.50 -5.50
CA GLY A 109 8.19 -15.20 -6.74
C GLY A 109 9.70 -15.04 -6.62
N ASP A 110 10.26 -14.84 -5.43
CA ASP A 110 11.67 -15.04 -5.18
C ASP A 110 11.93 -16.54 -4.87
N LYS A 111 13.13 -17.04 -5.15
CA LYS A 111 13.50 -18.44 -4.87
C LYS A 111 13.38 -18.73 -3.39
N ILE A 112 12.59 -19.73 -3.03
CA ILE A 112 12.30 -20.08 -1.64
C ILE A 112 13.58 -20.46 -0.87
N ASP A 113 14.50 -21.19 -1.50
CA ASP A 113 15.74 -21.63 -0.88
C ASP A 113 16.61 -20.44 -0.43
N ARG A 114 16.59 -19.31 -1.17
CA ARG A 114 17.30 -18.10 -0.77
C ARG A 114 16.70 -17.48 0.47
N GLN A 115 15.36 -17.50 0.59
CA GLN A 115 14.66 -16.98 1.76
C GLN A 115 14.89 -17.88 2.97
N ILE A 116 14.88 -19.19 2.79
CA ILE A 116 15.22 -20.15 3.84
C ILE A 116 16.66 -19.91 4.34
N ALA A 117 17.63 -19.77 3.43
CA ALA A 117 19.01 -19.48 3.78
C ALA A 117 19.19 -18.14 4.53
N ALA A 118 18.42 -17.11 4.15
CA ALA A 118 18.44 -15.82 4.83
C ALA A 118 17.89 -15.92 6.25
N LEU A 119 16.82 -16.70 6.46
CA LEU A 119 16.19 -16.92 7.77
C LEU A 119 17.02 -17.77 8.75
N GLN A 120 18.12 -18.39 8.30
CA GLN A 120 19.08 -19.05 9.21
C GLN A 120 19.89 -18.04 10.07
N ARG A 121 19.87 -16.76 9.69
CA ARG A 121 20.49 -15.70 10.50
C ARG A 121 19.53 -15.24 11.59
N PRO A 122 20.05 -14.70 12.70
CA PRO A 122 19.19 -14.04 13.69
C PRO A 122 18.31 -12.99 13.01
N THR A 123 16.99 -13.15 13.15
CA THR A 123 16.01 -12.27 12.51
C THR A 123 14.95 -11.89 13.55
N GLN A 124 14.84 -10.61 13.86
CA GLN A 124 13.89 -10.15 14.88
C GLN A 124 12.54 -9.71 14.30
N ILE A 125 12.53 -9.26 13.04
CA ILE A 125 11.32 -8.84 12.35
C ILE A 125 11.25 -9.55 11.00
N VAL A 126 10.09 -10.12 10.70
CA VAL A 126 9.76 -10.63 9.36
C VAL A 126 8.68 -9.75 8.75
N VAL A 127 8.90 -9.31 7.52
CA VAL A 127 7.88 -8.67 6.68
C VAL A 127 7.50 -9.64 5.59
N ALA A 128 6.21 -9.97 5.46
CA ALA A 128 5.80 -11.10 4.63
C ALA A 128 4.56 -10.83 3.78
N THR A 129 4.45 -11.52 2.64
CA THR A 129 3.16 -11.76 2.00
C THR A 129 2.52 -13.04 2.54
N PRO A 130 1.18 -13.10 2.69
CA PRO A 130 0.49 -14.18 3.40
C PRO A 130 0.87 -15.58 2.91
N GLY A 131 0.75 -15.85 1.62
CA GLY A 131 0.96 -17.19 1.05
C GLY A 131 2.37 -17.72 1.28
N ARG A 132 3.42 -16.91 1.04
CA ARG A 132 4.82 -17.32 1.24
C ARG A 132 5.14 -17.56 2.72
N LEU A 133 4.59 -16.74 3.60
CA LEU A 133 4.81 -16.96 5.04
C LEU A 133 4.24 -18.30 5.49
N VAL A 134 3.01 -18.60 5.11
CA VAL A 134 2.35 -19.89 5.43
C VAL A 134 3.15 -21.06 4.88
N GLU A 135 3.67 -20.95 3.65
CA GLU A 135 4.53 -21.96 3.03
C GLU A 135 5.79 -22.22 3.85
N LEU A 136 6.50 -21.17 4.26
CA LEU A 136 7.74 -21.26 5.04
C LEU A 136 7.50 -21.83 6.45
N VAL A 137 6.40 -21.46 7.12
CA VAL A 137 6.03 -22.05 8.42
C VAL A 137 5.71 -23.53 8.30
N LYS A 138 4.94 -23.94 7.29
CA LYS A 138 4.63 -25.35 7.04
C LYS A 138 5.86 -26.19 6.73
N GLN A 139 6.86 -25.61 6.05
CA GLN A 139 8.16 -26.24 5.80
C GLN A 139 9.09 -26.20 7.01
N LYS A 140 8.64 -25.65 8.16
CA LYS A 140 9.45 -25.47 9.37
C LYS A 140 10.75 -24.65 9.14
N ALA A 141 10.75 -23.79 8.12
CA ALA A 141 11.88 -22.92 7.81
C ALA A 141 11.99 -21.73 8.77
N LEU A 142 10.92 -21.38 9.47
CA LEU A 142 10.87 -20.40 10.55
C LEU A 142 9.79 -20.78 11.57
N SER A 143 9.96 -20.32 12.83
CA SER A 143 8.92 -20.35 13.87
C SER A 143 8.40 -18.94 14.14
N LEU A 144 7.10 -18.86 14.43
CA LEU A 144 6.40 -17.65 14.84
C LEU A 144 6.00 -17.67 16.33
N ASP A 145 6.45 -18.64 17.11
CA ASP A 145 6.07 -18.83 18.50
C ASP A 145 6.49 -17.66 19.41
N ALA A 146 7.60 -16.99 19.08
CA ALA A 146 8.11 -15.84 19.83
C ALA A 146 7.57 -14.48 19.34
N VAL A 147 6.65 -14.47 18.36
CA VAL A 147 6.04 -13.23 17.84
C VAL A 147 5.21 -12.56 18.94
N LYS A 148 5.58 -11.31 19.26
CA LYS A 148 4.90 -10.46 20.23
C LYS A 148 3.94 -9.48 19.58
N TYR A 149 4.28 -8.99 18.41
CA TYR A 149 3.52 -7.97 17.69
C TYR A 149 3.24 -8.43 16.27
N LEU A 150 1.96 -8.50 15.90
CA LEU A 150 1.47 -8.77 14.56
C LEU A 150 0.93 -7.48 13.96
N VAL A 151 1.48 -7.05 12.84
CA VAL A 151 1.00 -5.91 12.06
C VAL A 151 0.34 -6.42 10.78
N LEU A 152 -0.88 -6.00 10.52
CA LEU A 152 -1.60 -6.25 9.27
C LEU A 152 -1.72 -4.92 8.54
N ASP A 153 -0.92 -4.69 7.50
CA ASP A 153 -0.96 -3.46 6.70
C ASP A 153 -1.75 -3.70 5.40
N GLU A 154 -2.61 -2.75 5.05
CA GLU A 154 -3.58 -2.85 3.95
C GLU A 154 -4.43 -4.14 4.06
N ALA A 155 -5.06 -4.34 5.23
CA ALA A 155 -5.81 -5.55 5.53
C ALA A 155 -7.01 -5.76 4.58
N ASP A 156 -7.69 -4.68 4.18
CA ASP A 156 -8.76 -4.68 3.18
C ASP A 156 -8.27 -5.23 1.83
N GLU A 157 -7.08 -4.82 1.40
CA GLU A 157 -6.46 -5.32 0.18
C GLU A 157 -6.13 -6.81 0.26
N MET A 158 -5.61 -7.27 1.40
CA MET A 158 -5.34 -8.71 1.59
C MET A 158 -6.60 -9.55 1.46
N LEU A 159 -7.72 -9.10 2.06
CA LEU A 159 -9.00 -9.81 1.96
C LEU A 159 -9.58 -9.74 0.55
N SER A 160 -9.48 -8.60 -0.15
CA SER A 160 -9.94 -8.47 -1.54
C SER A 160 -9.15 -9.34 -2.51
N MET A 161 -7.87 -9.65 -2.19
CA MET A 161 -7.04 -10.59 -2.93
C MET A 161 -7.30 -12.07 -2.57
N GLY A 162 -8.19 -12.35 -1.62
CA GLY A 162 -8.60 -13.70 -1.24
C GLY A 162 -7.70 -14.37 -0.19
N PHE A 163 -6.82 -13.63 0.48
CA PHE A 163 -5.90 -14.18 1.50
C PHE A 163 -6.55 -14.47 2.86
N LYS A 164 -7.87 -14.57 2.93
CA LYS A 164 -8.58 -14.83 4.20
C LYS A 164 -8.06 -16.08 4.92
N LYS A 165 -7.89 -17.18 4.19
CA LYS A 165 -7.44 -18.47 4.76
C LYS A 165 -6.01 -18.40 5.29
N GLU A 166 -5.12 -17.74 4.56
CA GLU A 166 -3.73 -17.54 4.95
C GLU A 166 -3.63 -16.65 6.20
N LEU A 167 -4.41 -15.57 6.27
CA LEU A 167 -4.47 -14.70 7.45
C LEU A 167 -4.95 -15.46 8.69
N GLU A 168 -6.01 -16.28 8.58
CA GLU A 168 -6.48 -17.13 9.68
C GLU A 168 -5.39 -18.11 10.15
N GLN A 169 -4.63 -18.71 9.24
CA GLN A 169 -3.50 -19.56 9.59
C GLN A 169 -2.39 -18.80 10.31
N ILE A 170 -2.01 -17.61 9.82
CA ILE A 170 -0.98 -16.75 10.44
C ILE A 170 -1.39 -16.35 11.86
N ILE A 171 -2.64 -15.97 12.04
CA ILE A 171 -3.21 -15.66 13.36
C ILE A 171 -3.08 -16.88 14.29
N GLY A 172 -3.34 -18.08 13.75
CA GLY A 172 -3.18 -19.35 14.47
C GLY A 172 -1.73 -19.67 14.84
N PHE A 173 -0.75 -19.31 14.02
CA PHE A 173 0.67 -19.49 14.30
C PHE A 173 1.24 -18.48 15.32
N THR A 174 0.56 -17.36 15.52
CA THR A 174 1.01 -16.27 16.42
C THR A 174 0.14 -16.16 17.67
N ARG A 175 -0.31 -17.27 18.26
CA ARG A 175 -1.25 -17.29 19.40
C ARG A 175 -0.73 -16.60 20.65
N GLN A 176 0.58 -16.57 20.86
CA GLN A 176 1.22 -15.98 22.04
C GLN A 176 1.52 -14.48 21.86
N ARG A 177 1.09 -13.87 20.75
CA ARG A 177 1.30 -12.44 20.52
C ARG A 177 0.62 -11.59 21.61
N ARG A 178 1.24 -10.47 21.92
CA ARG A 178 0.72 -9.49 22.91
C ARG A 178 -0.30 -8.56 22.27
N ALA A 179 -0.12 -8.23 20.99
CA ALA A 179 -0.98 -7.30 20.30
C ALA A 179 -1.02 -7.54 18.78
N THR A 180 -2.15 -7.18 18.19
CA THR A 180 -2.35 -7.07 16.74
C THR A 180 -2.62 -5.62 16.37
N TRP A 181 -1.89 -5.09 15.40
CA TRP A 181 -2.05 -3.73 14.87
C TRP A 181 -2.53 -3.80 13.43
N LEU A 182 -3.78 -3.44 13.20
CA LEU A 182 -4.44 -3.51 11.90
C LEU A 182 -4.55 -2.12 11.31
N PHE A 183 -3.97 -1.96 10.12
CA PHE A 183 -4.05 -0.74 9.31
C PHE A 183 -4.84 -1.06 8.04
N SER A 184 -5.87 -0.27 7.76
CA SER A 184 -6.75 -0.45 6.62
C SER A 184 -7.29 0.89 6.15
N ALA A 185 -7.51 1.05 4.85
CA ALA A 185 -8.16 2.25 4.32
C ALA A 185 -9.68 2.15 4.47
N THR A 186 -10.24 0.95 4.32
CA THR A 186 -11.68 0.67 4.35
C THR A 186 -12.02 -0.42 5.36
N PHE A 187 -13.28 -0.47 5.81
CA PHE A 187 -13.76 -1.41 6.83
C PHE A 187 -15.03 -2.15 6.39
N PRO A 188 -14.97 -2.92 5.28
CA PRO A 188 -16.08 -3.79 4.88
C PRO A 188 -16.33 -4.89 5.92
N ASP A 189 -17.47 -5.60 5.81
CA ASP A 189 -17.85 -6.68 6.74
C ASP A 189 -16.76 -7.75 6.90
N SER A 190 -16.02 -8.03 5.86
CA SER A 190 -14.90 -8.98 5.89
C SER A 190 -13.79 -8.57 6.84
N ILE A 191 -13.46 -7.28 6.92
CA ILE A 191 -12.51 -6.72 7.89
C ILE A 191 -13.08 -6.81 9.31
N GLN A 192 -14.36 -6.51 9.50
CA GLN A 192 -15.00 -6.64 10.82
C GLN A 192 -14.96 -8.09 11.33
N GLN A 193 -15.15 -9.07 10.42
CA GLN A 193 -15.00 -10.49 10.76
C GLN A 193 -13.55 -10.83 11.13
N LEU A 194 -12.55 -10.32 10.39
CA LEU A 194 -11.14 -10.55 10.70
C LEU A 194 -10.77 -9.97 12.08
N ILE A 195 -11.23 -8.76 12.41
CA ILE A 195 -11.02 -8.12 13.71
C ILE A 195 -11.51 -9.02 14.87
N LYS A 196 -12.71 -9.58 14.74
CA LYS A 196 -13.28 -10.49 15.76
C LYS A 196 -12.44 -11.75 15.98
N VAL A 197 -11.70 -12.19 14.97
CA VAL A 197 -10.86 -13.40 15.05
C VAL A 197 -9.46 -13.08 15.60
N CYS A 198 -8.91 -11.90 15.30
CA CYS A 198 -7.51 -11.60 15.57
C CYS A 198 -7.25 -10.61 16.70
N MET A 199 -8.29 -10.00 17.26
CA MET A 199 -8.13 -8.95 18.28
C MET A 199 -8.93 -9.24 19.56
N SER A 200 -8.57 -8.54 20.61
CA SER A 200 -9.32 -8.49 21.89
C SER A 200 -10.72 -7.90 21.68
N ALA A 201 -11.58 -8.06 22.69
CA ALA A 201 -12.95 -7.53 22.65
C ALA A 201 -13.03 -5.99 22.56
N THR A 202 -11.97 -5.29 22.98
CA THR A 202 -11.94 -3.82 23.06
C THR A 202 -10.64 -3.26 22.45
N PRO A 203 -10.42 -3.41 21.15
CA PRO A 203 -9.26 -2.81 20.49
C PRO A 203 -9.38 -1.28 20.48
N ARG A 204 -8.27 -0.57 20.59
CA ARG A 204 -8.26 0.88 20.33
C ARG A 204 -8.53 1.15 18.87
N THR A 205 -9.54 1.94 18.58
CA THR A 205 -9.84 2.35 17.20
C THR A 205 -9.45 3.80 16.97
N LEU A 206 -8.64 4.03 15.94
CA LEU A 206 -8.26 5.35 15.45
C LEU A 206 -8.84 5.50 14.04
N SER A 207 -9.57 6.59 13.83
CA SER A 207 -10.08 6.97 12.53
C SER A 207 -9.54 8.34 12.19
N ILE A 208 -8.56 8.37 11.31
CA ILE A 208 -7.78 9.57 11.01
C ILE A 208 -8.56 10.52 10.07
N ASP A 209 -9.45 9.96 9.24
CA ASP A 209 -10.21 10.73 8.25
C ASP A 209 -11.67 10.29 8.17
N ARG A 210 -12.45 10.49 9.25
CA ARG A 210 -13.90 10.18 9.21
C ARG A 210 -14.67 10.95 8.13
N ASN A 211 -14.18 12.12 7.75
CA ASN A 211 -14.87 13.04 6.83
C ASN A 211 -14.29 13.09 5.41
N HIS A 212 -13.15 12.44 5.14
CA HIS A 212 -12.51 12.48 3.83
C HIS A 212 -11.87 11.13 3.49
N VAL A 213 -12.67 10.26 2.90
CA VAL A 213 -12.21 8.96 2.36
C VAL A 213 -11.25 9.18 1.17
N VAL A 214 -11.22 10.38 0.61
CA VAL A 214 -10.37 10.75 -0.53
C VAL A 214 -9.56 12.01 -0.21
N ASN A 215 -8.31 12.05 -0.64
CA ASN A 215 -7.41 13.19 -0.43
C ASN A 215 -8.00 14.45 -1.08
N ARG A 216 -8.10 15.56 -0.32
CA ARG A 216 -8.64 16.85 -0.76
C ARG A 216 -7.81 17.54 -1.85
N ASP A 217 -6.54 17.15 -1.99
CA ASP A 217 -5.65 17.71 -3.00
C ASP A 217 -5.85 17.07 -4.38
N ILE A 218 -6.79 16.13 -4.52
CA ILE A 218 -7.15 15.51 -5.79
C ILE A 218 -8.30 16.28 -6.42
N ASP A 219 -8.08 16.76 -7.65
CA ASP A 219 -9.13 17.26 -8.53
C ASP A 219 -9.79 16.09 -9.25
N HIS A 220 -11.06 15.83 -8.90
CA HIS A 220 -11.82 14.71 -9.44
C HIS A 220 -12.60 15.12 -10.66
N ARG A 221 -12.25 14.49 -11.80
CA ARG A 221 -12.85 14.78 -13.10
C ARG A 221 -13.46 13.53 -13.71
N PHE A 222 -14.40 13.72 -14.63
CA PHE A 222 -14.86 12.65 -15.50
C PHE A 222 -15.04 13.15 -16.92
N ALA A 223 -14.89 12.25 -17.90
CA ALA A 223 -15.19 12.51 -19.30
C ALA A 223 -16.16 11.45 -19.82
N VAL A 224 -17.18 11.89 -20.57
CA VAL A 224 -18.13 11.00 -21.24
C VAL A 224 -17.60 10.71 -22.64
N ARG A 225 -17.23 9.44 -22.88
CA ARG A 225 -16.67 8.98 -24.16
C ARG A 225 -17.24 7.63 -24.54
N ALA A 226 -17.55 7.44 -25.80
CA ALA A 226 -17.87 6.13 -26.33
C ALA A 226 -16.62 5.23 -26.22
N ARG A 227 -16.81 3.92 -26.29
CA ARG A 227 -15.73 2.95 -26.03
C ARG A 227 -14.54 3.10 -26.98
N ASP A 228 -14.81 3.41 -28.23
CA ASP A 228 -13.82 3.64 -29.29
C ASP A 228 -13.13 5.00 -29.20
N GLU A 229 -13.78 6.01 -28.61
CA GLU A 229 -13.21 7.35 -28.42
C GLU A 229 -12.26 7.47 -27.23
N LYS A 230 -12.27 6.50 -26.29
CA LYS A 230 -11.47 6.59 -25.05
C LYS A 230 -9.98 6.64 -25.30
N THR A 231 -9.49 5.92 -26.31
CA THR A 231 -8.04 5.92 -26.62
C THR A 231 -7.60 7.26 -27.19
N GLU A 232 -8.40 7.87 -28.05
CA GLU A 232 -8.15 9.19 -28.64
C GLU A 232 -8.12 10.25 -27.53
N PHE A 233 -9.14 10.30 -26.68
CA PHE A 233 -9.14 11.21 -25.53
C PHE A 233 -7.91 11.07 -24.63
N ILE A 234 -7.47 9.82 -24.36
CA ILE A 234 -6.25 9.60 -23.56
C ILE A 234 -5.02 10.12 -24.31
N ALA A 235 -4.91 9.88 -25.60
CA ALA A 235 -3.79 10.35 -26.40
C ALA A 235 -3.71 11.89 -26.39
N GLU A 236 -4.81 12.57 -26.67
CA GLU A 236 -4.91 14.03 -26.59
C GLU A 236 -4.51 14.58 -25.22
N TYR A 237 -5.03 13.95 -24.14
CA TYR A 237 -4.66 14.34 -22.78
C TYR A 237 -3.15 14.18 -22.52
N LEU A 238 -2.53 13.11 -23.03
CA LEU A 238 -1.10 12.86 -22.89
C LEU A 238 -0.24 13.83 -23.71
N ASP A 239 -0.75 14.32 -24.83
CA ASP A 239 -0.08 15.36 -25.66
C ASP A 239 -0.11 16.73 -24.97
N GLU A 240 -1.24 17.09 -24.36
CA GLU A 240 -1.39 18.32 -23.60
C GLU A 240 -0.57 18.35 -22.28
N HIS A 241 -0.19 17.16 -21.76
CA HIS A 241 0.53 16.97 -20.50
C HIS A 241 1.82 16.16 -20.73
N ASP A 242 2.60 16.55 -21.73
CA ASP A 242 3.73 15.78 -22.23
C ASP A 242 4.95 15.70 -21.29
N ASP A 243 5.04 16.56 -20.29
CA ASP A 243 6.05 16.59 -19.22
C ASP A 243 5.58 15.87 -17.94
N GLU A 244 4.30 15.48 -17.84
CA GLU A 244 3.72 14.91 -16.66
C GLU A 244 3.80 13.38 -16.62
N ARG A 245 3.85 12.83 -15.39
CA ARG A 245 3.84 11.39 -15.15
C ARG A 245 2.49 10.95 -14.63
N GLY A 246 1.99 9.84 -15.17
CA GLY A 246 0.67 9.35 -14.82
C GLY A 246 0.53 7.84 -14.77
N LEU A 247 -0.64 7.42 -14.28
CA LEU A 247 -1.04 6.02 -14.19
C LEU A 247 -2.44 5.85 -14.79
N ILE A 248 -2.59 4.90 -15.71
CA ILE A 248 -3.88 4.59 -16.33
C ILE A 248 -4.34 3.21 -15.83
N PHE A 249 -5.50 3.17 -15.21
CA PHE A 249 -6.10 1.93 -14.72
C PHE A 249 -7.06 1.34 -15.74
N CYS A 250 -6.82 0.09 -16.13
CA CYS A 250 -7.71 -0.72 -16.95
C CYS A 250 -8.32 -1.86 -16.14
N ARG A 251 -9.59 -2.18 -16.38
CA ARG A 251 -10.29 -3.27 -15.69
C ARG A 251 -9.71 -4.65 -16.01
N THR A 252 -9.26 -4.87 -17.25
CA THR A 252 -8.80 -6.17 -17.73
C THR A 252 -7.38 -6.13 -18.27
N LYS A 253 -6.67 -7.26 -18.17
CA LYS A 253 -5.34 -7.43 -18.77
C LYS A 253 -5.35 -7.17 -20.28
N ALA A 254 -6.32 -7.73 -20.98
CA ALA A 254 -6.45 -7.54 -22.43
C ALA A 254 -6.68 -6.06 -22.80
N GLY A 255 -7.51 -5.35 -22.04
CA GLY A 255 -7.74 -3.91 -22.22
C GLY A 255 -6.47 -3.10 -22.00
N ALA A 256 -5.70 -3.40 -20.95
CA ALA A 256 -4.44 -2.73 -20.69
C ALA A 256 -3.41 -2.94 -21.82
N ILE A 257 -3.28 -4.18 -22.30
CA ILE A 257 -2.37 -4.51 -23.40
C ILE A 257 -2.80 -3.80 -24.70
N THR A 258 -4.11 -3.79 -24.99
CA THR A 258 -4.63 -3.15 -26.22
C THR A 258 -4.39 -1.66 -26.18
N LEU A 259 -4.75 -0.99 -25.08
CA LEU A 259 -4.51 0.44 -24.88
C LEU A 259 -3.02 0.78 -25.00
N GLY A 260 -2.14 -0.01 -24.34
CA GLY A 260 -0.71 0.20 -24.42
C GLY A 260 -0.17 0.14 -25.85
N LYS A 261 -0.58 -0.87 -26.65
CA LYS A 261 -0.19 -0.98 -28.05
C LYS A 261 -0.67 0.21 -28.88
N GLN A 262 -1.90 0.69 -28.65
CA GLN A 262 -2.46 1.83 -29.34
C GLN A 262 -1.70 3.12 -29.04
N LEU A 263 -1.43 3.40 -27.75
CA LEU A 263 -0.71 4.60 -27.33
C LEU A 263 0.76 4.59 -27.79
N VAL A 264 1.44 3.44 -27.78
CA VAL A 264 2.79 3.30 -28.33
C VAL A 264 2.79 3.58 -29.86
N LYS A 265 1.77 3.11 -30.58
CA LYS A 265 1.62 3.39 -32.02
C LYS A 265 1.40 4.88 -32.32
N LEU A 266 0.77 5.61 -31.37
CA LEU A 266 0.58 7.06 -31.43
C LEU A 266 1.82 7.85 -30.94
N GLY A 267 2.91 7.17 -30.54
CA GLY A 267 4.18 7.80 -30.17
C GLY A 267 4.39 8.03 -28.67
N HIS A 268 3.42 7.67 -27.82
CA HIS A 268 3.55 7.91 -26.37
C HIS A 268 4.50 6.92 -25.70
N GLN A 269 5.25 7.42 -24.69
CA GLN A 269 6.17 6.63 -23.88
C GLN A 269 5.42 5.93 -22.73
N VAL A 270 4.77 4.84 -23.04
CA VAL A 270 3.96 4.05 -22.10
C VAL A 270 4.46 2.61 -21.99
N ASP A 271 4.18 1.96 -20.85
CA ASP A 271 4.37 0.51 -20.70
C ASP A 271 3.22 -0.07 -19.87
N VAL A 272 3.07 -1.40 -19.93
CA VAL A 272 1.92 -2.10 -19.36
C VAL A 272 2.35 -2.99 -18.20
N LEU A 273 1.73 -2.79 -17.04
CA LEU A 273 1.91 -3.63 -15.86
C LEU A 273 0.66 -4.46 -15.62
N GLN A 274 0.76 -5.78 -15.83
CA GLN A 274 -0.37 -6.69 -15.68
C GLN A 274 0.06 -8.04 -15.08
N GLY A 275 -0.91 -8.86 -14.65
CA GLY A 275 -0.66 -10.04 -13.80
C GLY A 275 0.09 -11.20 -14.46
N ASP A 276 0.17 -11.25 -15.81
CA ASP A 276 0.85 -12.36 -16.51
C ASP A 276 2.35 -12.08 -16.74
N LEU A 277 2.81 -10.87 -16.40
CA LEU A 277 4.24 -10.56 -16.45
C LEU A 277 5.01 -11.41 -15.44
N THR A 278 6.11 -11.99 -15.90
CA THR A 278 7.10 -12.57 -15.00
C THR A 278 7.66 -11.50 -14.07
N GLN A 279 8.24 -11.90 -12.94
CA GLN A 279 8.81 -10.94 -12.01
C GLN A 279 9.93 -10.10 -12.64
N LEU A 280 10.74 -10.69 -13.51
CA LEU A 280 11.81 -9.97 -14.20
C LEU A 280 11.25 -8.88 -15.13
N GLU A 281 10.19 -9.19 -15.86
CA GLU A 281 9.51 -8.21 -16.72
C GLU A 281 8.86 -7.10 -15.89
N ARG A 282 8.17 -7.46 -14.82
CA ARG A 282 7.58 -6.51 -13.88
C ARG A 282 8.64 -5.56 -13.30
N ASP A 283 9.76 -6.10 -12.83
CA ASP A 283 10.86 -5.31 -12.29
C ASP A 283 11.50 -4.40 -13.37
N LYS A 284 11.54 -4.85 -14.63
CA LYS A 284 12.02 -4.05 -15.76
C LYS A 284 11.09 -2.86 -16.03
N VAL A 285 9.78 -3.09 -16.14
CA VAL A 285 8.77 -2.04 -16.33
C VAL A 285 8.85 -1.02 -15.20
N MET A 286 8.82 -1.47 -13.94
CA MET A 286 8.89 -0.60 -12.76
C MET A 286 10.20 0.20 -12.70
N ARG A 287 11.32 -0.40 -13.08
CA ARG A 287 12.61 0.30 -13.15
C ARG A 287 12.61 1.37 -14.25
N SER A 288 12.03 1.08 -15.41
CA SER A 288 11.91 2.05 -16.51
C SER A 288 11.03 3.22 -16.11
N PHE A 289 9.92 2.97 -15.42
CA PHE A 289 9.03 3.99 -14.90
C PHE A 289 9.70 4.85 -13.80
N LYS A 290 10.39 4.23 -12.84
CA LYS A 290 11.13 4.97 -11.79
C LYS A 290 12.30 5.79 -12.32
N LYS A 291 12.90 5.38 -13.45
CA LYS A 291 13.98 6.12 -14.12
C LYS A 291 13.45 7.10 -15.20
N GLU A 292 12.15 7.33 -15.24
CA GLU A 292 11.48 8.26 -16.14
C GLU A 292 11.72 7.99 -17.65
N ARG A 293 12.07 6.72 -17.98
CA ARG A 293 12.20 6.29 -19.38
C ARG A 293 10.84 6.06 -20.04
N ILE A 294 9.84 5.79 -19.23
CA ILE A 294 8.42 5.79 -19.59
C ILE A 294 7.71 6.76 -18.65
N ARG A 295 6.82 7.57 -19.18
CA ARG A 295 6.08 8.60 -18.42
C ARG A 295 4.78 8.09 -17.88
N VAL A 296 4.13 7.19 -18.60
CA VAL A 296 2.81 6.69 -18.26
C VAL A 296 2.85 5.17 -18.10
N LEU A 297 2.33 4.72 -16.98
CA LEU A 297 2.17 3.30 -16.70
C LEU A 297 0.70 2.93 -16.87
N ILE A 298 0.42 1.89 -17.64
CA ILE A 298 -0.93 1.33 -17.79
C ILE A 298 -1.00 0.07 -16.94
N ALA A 299 -1.97 -0.03 -16.02
CA ALA A 299 -2.02 -1.15 -15.11
C ALA A 299 -3.44 -1.66 -14.86
N THR A 300 -3.54 -2.93 -14.46
CA THR A 300 -4.76 -3.45 -13.81
C THR A 300 -4.67 -3.26 -12.30
N ASP A 301 -5.79 -3.22 -11.59
CA ASP A 301 -5.81 -3.07 -10.14
C ASP A 301 -4.89 -4.04 -9.42
N VAL A 302 -4.99 -5.32 -9.75
CA VAL A 302 -4.17 -6.37 -9.13
C VAL A 302 -2.67 -6.13 -9.37
N ALA A 303 -2.30 -5.66 -10.56
CA ALA A 303 -0.90 -5.43 -10.89
C ALA A 303 -0.36 -4.11 -10.30
N ALA A 304 -1.21 -3.11 -10.12
CA ALA A 304 -0.85 -1.81 -9.57
C ALA A 304 -0.80 -1.78 -8.03
N ARG A 305 -1.32 -2.83 -7.37
CA ARG A 305 -1.28 -2.92 -5.91
C ARG A 305 0.15 -2.97 -5.39
N GLY A 306 0.42 -2.21 -4.35
CA GLY A 306 1.73 -2.17 -3.69
C GLY A 306 2.87 -1.61 -4.54
N ILE A 307 2.60 -1.06 -5.73
CA ILE A 307 3.66 -0.36 -6.46
C ILE A 307 4.02 0.93 -5.71
N ASP A 308 5.32 1.06 -5.46
CA ASP A 308 5.94 2.24 -4.86
C ASP A 308 6.09 3.32 -5.96
N VAL A 309 4.96 3.93 -6.30
CA VAL A 309 4.87 5.03 -7.25
C VAL A 309 3.92 6.06 -6.66
N ASP A 310 4.50 7.16 -6.25
CA ASP A 310 3.80 8.24 -5.57
C ASP A 310 4.06 9.57 -6.29
N GLY A 311 3.18 10.53 -6.04
CA GLY A 311 3.35 11.90 -6.52
C GLY A 311 3.20 12.00 -8.04
N LEU A 312 2.38 11.12 -8.64
CA LEU A 312 1.99 11.25 -10.04
C LEU A 312 1.14 12.51 -10.23
N ALA A 313 1.28 13.16 -11.38
CA ALA A 313 0.47 14.34 -11.70
C ALA A 313 -0.99 13.93 -11.93
N PHE A 314 -1.21 12.79 -12.59
CA PHE A 314 -2.56 12.34 -12.88
C PHE A 314 -2.74 10.83 -12.75
N VAL A 315 -4.01 10.46 -12.54
CA VAL A 315 -4.53 9.09 -12.63
C VAL A 315 -5.73 9.08 -13.57
N ILE A 316 -5.74 8.17 -14.55
CA ILE A 316 -6.89 7.98 -15.44
C ILE A 316 -7.52 6.61 -15.17
N HIS A 317 -8.81 6.59 -14.87
CA HIS A 317 -9.61 5.38 -14.83
C HIS A 317 -10.22 5.15 -16.22
N HIS A 318 -9.67 4.24 -17.00
CA HIS A 318 -10.19 3.92 -18.37
C HIS A 318 -11.66 3.45 -18.34
N GLN A 319 -12.10 2.91 -17.20
CA GLN A 319 -13.50 2.66 -16.84
C GLN A 319 -13.71 2.98 -15.37
N ALA A 320 -14.91 3.45 -15.02
CA ALA A 320 -15.29 3.61 -13.63
C ALA A 320 -15.14 2.27 -12.87
N PRO A 321 -14.50 2.26 -11.70
CA PRO A 321 -14.37 1.05 -10.88
C PRO A 321 -15.74 0.58 -10.40
N ASP A 322 -15.87 -0.73 -10.17
CA ASP A 322 -17.11 -1.32 -9.68
C ASP A 322 -17.26 -1.19 -8.15
N GLN A 323 -16.15 -1.02 -7.44
CA GLN A 323 -16.10 -0.85 -5.99
C GLN A 323 -15.43 0.49 -5.64
N LEU A 324 -15.91 1.15 -4.60
CA LEU A 324 -15.43 2.45 -4.16
C LEU A 324 -14.00 2.41 -3.64
N GLU A 325 -13.63 1.30 -3.02
CA GLU A 325 -12.29 1.06 -2.52
C GLU A 325 -11.27 1.17 -3.66
N TYR A 326 -11.58 0.60 -4.83
CA TYR A 326 -10.70 0.73 -6.00
C TYR A 326 -10.57 2.17 -6.48
N TYR A 327 -11.67 2.95 -6.43
CA TYR A 327 -11.59 4.37 -6.77
C TYR A 327 -10.60 5.10 -5.87
N THR A 328 -10.73 4.91 -4.57
CA THR A 328 -9.89 5.55 -3.55
C THR A 328 -8.42 5.14 -3.69
N HIS A 329 -8.15 3.85 -3.84
CA HIS A 329 -6.78 3.32 -3.96
C HIS A 329 -6.10 3.73 -5.27
N ARG A 330 -6.85 3.84 -6.39
CA ARG A 330 -6.33 4.31 -7.66
C ARG A 330 -6.05 5.81 -7.60
N SER A 331 -7.03 6.61 -7.21
CA SER A 331 -6.90 8.07 -7.13
C SER A 331 -5.82 8.48 -6.13
N GLY A 332 -5.64 7.74 -5.04
CA GLY A 332 -4.58 7.96 -4.05
C GLY A 332 -3.14 7.72 -4.56
N ARG A 333 -2.92 7.43 -5.85
CA ARG A 333 -1.59 7.40 -6.47
C ARG A 333 -1.11 8.78 -6.91
N THR A 334 -2.01 9.76 -6.98
CA THR A 334 -1.69 11.17 -7.19
C THR A 334 -1.88 11.98 -5.90
N ALA A 335 -1.59 13.27 -5.93
CA ALA A 335 -1.76 14.23 -4.84
C ALA A 335 -1.08 13.79 -3.52
N ARG A 336 0.20 13.43 -3.56
CA ARG A 336 0.97 13.04 -2.37
C ARG A 336 2.04 14.07 -2.02
N ALA A 337 2.47 14.05 -0.77
CA ALA A 337 3.50 14.95 -0.24
C ALA A 337 3.17 16.45 -0.44
N GLY A 338 1.89 16.83 -0.27
CA GLY A 338 1.44 18.22 -0.40
C GLY A 338 1.33 18.75 -1.83
N LYS A 339 1.45 17.87 -2.83
CA LYS A 339 1.23 18.23 -4.25
C LYS A 339 -0.24 18.01 -4.62
N LYS A 340 -0.77 18.85 -5.50
CA LYS A 340 -2.07 18.64 -6.14
C LYS A 340 -1.97 17.56 -7.21
N GLY A 341 -3.09 16.90 -7.52
CA GLY A 341 -3.15 15.88 -8.56
C GLY A 341 -4.54 15.78 -9.20
N VAL A 342 -4.60 15.15 -10.35
CA VAL A 342 -5.86 14.99 -11.12
C VAL A 342 -6.24 13.51 -11.20
N SER A 343 -7.52 13.22 -10.98
CA SER A 343 -8.10 11.88 -11.17
C SER A 343 -9.25 11.96 -12.17
N ILE A 344 -9.07 11.37 -13.36
CA ILE A 344 -10.06 11.42 -14.45
C ILE A 344 -10.71 10.05 -14.61
N THR A 345 -12.04 10.01 -14.64
CA THR A 345 -12.79 8.76 -14.89
C THR A 345 -13.48 8.81 -16.24
N LEU A 346 -13.13 7.89 -17.14
CA LEU A 346 -13.79 7.77 -18.44
C LEU A 346 -15.03 6.88 -18.32
N ILE A 347 -16.17 7.43 -18.66
CA ILE A 347 -17.47 6.74 -18.61
C ILE A 347 -18.17 6.75 -19.94
N GLU A 348 -19.03 5.77 -20.17
CA GLU A 348 -20.00 5.80 -21.27
C GLU A 348 -21.21 6.65 -20.88
N PRO A 349 -21.98 7.21 -21.84
CA PRO A 349 -23.14 8.07 -21.54
C PRO A 349 -24.14 7.47 -20.53
N ARG A 350 -24.34 6.16 -20.59
CA ARG A 350 -25.23 5.40 -19.66
C ARG A 350 -24.68 5.26 -18.24
N GLU A 351 -23.41 5.59 -17.99
CA GLU A 351 -22.75 5.40 -16.69
C GLU A 351 -22.73 6.69 -15.84
N ARG A 352 -23.35 7.79 -16.26
CA ARG A 352 -23.38 9.05 -15.49
C ARG A 352 -23.87 8.88 -14.04
N ALA A 353 -24.87 8.04 -13.81
CA ALA A 353 -25.37 7.74 -12.47
C ALA A 353 -24.30 7.09 -11.57
N LYS A 354 -23.33 6.38 -12.16
CA LYS A 354 -22.23 5.74 -11.44
C LYS A 354 -21.27 6.79 -10.85
N ILE A 355 -20.98 7.86 -11.58
CA ILE A 355 -20.14 8.98 -11.10
C ILE A 355 -20.86 9.72 -9.97
N GLN A 356 -22.15 10.00 -10.10
CA GLN A 356 -22.94 10.64 -9.04
C GLN A 356 -22.96 9.80 -7.76
N ARG A 357 -23.11 8.47 -7.90
CA ARG A 357 -23.05 7.55 -6.77
C ARG A 357 -21.68 7.59 -6.08
N ILE A 358 -20.59 7.49 -6.85
CA ILE A 358 -19.21 7.57 -6.32
C ILE A 358 -19.01 8.90 -5.59
N GLY A 359 -19.42 10.01 -6.18
CA GLY A 359 -19.34 11.34 -5.57
C GLY A 359 -20.06 11.44 -4.24
N ASN A 360 -21.30 10.97 -4.19
CA ASN A 360 -22.12 11.01 -2.96
C ASN A 360 -21.54 10.13 -1.85
N GLU A 361 -21.10 8.91 -2.18
CA GLU A 361 -20.61 7.95 -1.19
C GLU A 361 -19.21 8.35 -0.65
N LEU A 362 -18.38 8.99 -1.47
CA LEU A 362 -17.04 9.44 -1.08
C LEU A 362 -16.99 10.90 -0.62
N GLY A 363 -18.08 11.66 -0.74
CA GLY A 363 -18.12 13.08 -0.40
C GLY A 363 -17.26 13.95 -1.31
N VAL A 364 -17.08 13.56 -2.59
CA VAL A 364 -16.28 14.30 -3.57
C VAL A 364 -17.14 14.86 -4.70
N SER A 365 -16.74 16.03 -5.21
CA SER A 365 -17.37 16.66 -6.36
C SER A 365 -16.59 16.32 -7.63
N PHE A 366 -17.27 15.91 -8.68
CA PHE A 366 -16.70 15.65 -9.98
C PHE A 366 -17.00 16.79 -10.96
N SER A 367 -15.98 17.26 -11.66
CA SER A 367 -16.13 18.16 -12.81
C SER A 367 -16.10 17.38 -14.12
N GLU A 368 -16.97 17.75 -15.08
CA GLU A 368 -16.96 17.14 -16.42
C GLU A 368 -15.91 17.84 -17.30
N VAL A 369 -15.04 17.05 -17.94
CA VAL A 369 -14.09 17.52 -18.95
C VAL A 369 -14.56 17.10 -20.35
N ARG A 370 -14.43 18.02 -21.28
CA ARG A 370 -14.86 17.82 -22.69
C ARG A 370 -13.81 17.09 -23.52
#